data_f808fadaece13ada7d6dfe4812061b31
#
_entry.id   f808fadaece13ada7d6dfe4812061b31
#
_cell.length_a   1.000
_cell.length_b   1.000
_cell.length_c   1.000
_cell.angle_alpha   90.00
_cell.angle_beta   90.00
_cell.angle_gamma   90.00
#
_symmetry.space_group_name_H-M   'P 1'
#
loop_
_entity.id
_entity.type
_entity.pdbx_description
1 polymer ?
#
loop_
_entity_poly.entity_id
_entity_poly.type
_entity_poly.pdbx_seq_one_letter_code
_entity_poly.pdbx_strand_id
1 'polypeptide(L)'
;MNNKPELSGSTLKIMALIFMLIDHTAAIVFPPVLARYGITSFGNISMEYMQGLVAAGSIGWLYVLYQIMRRILGRLAFPIYCFLLVEGFERTGNRRKYAGRLFLFALISEIPFNLAFRGKAFDASYQNVFVTLLLGLLMIWMMEAVRERFRAHAREKGPGGDGADWKILAVDGAVFLLTAAAAEFLRCDYGAHGIIAVGLLYAFRRDRVKQMIAGCVAFFWEFTAMFSFVFIGCYNGKRGIRLKYIFYLFYPAHLLALYLIARCV
;
A
#
# COMPACT_ATOMS: atom_id res chain seq x y z
N MET A 1 5.57 11.21 33.23
CA MET A 1 5.99 10.25 32.22
C MET A 1 4.89 10.19 31.16
N ASN A 2 5.15 10.73 29.96
CA ASN A 2 4.17 10.69 28.86
C ASN A 2 4.12 9.26 28.30
N ASN A 3 3.16 8.44 28.75
CA ASN A 3 2.83 7.15 28.14
C ASN A 3 2.16 7.39 26.77
N LYS A 4 2.92 7.84 25.76
CA LYS A 4 2.42 7.78 24.39
C LYS A 4 2.34 6.30 24.01
N PRO A 5 1.24 5.84 23.40
CA PRO A 5 1.15 4.46 22.91
C PRO A 5 2.28 4.22 21.90
N GLU A 6 3.11 3.23 22.17
CA GLU A 6 4.27 2.90 21.33
C GLU A 6 3.96 1.65 20.51
N LEU A 7 3.90 1.80 19.17
CA LEU A 7 3.69 0.70 18.24
C LEU A 7 5.02 0.26 17.63
N SER A 8 5.29 -1.03 17.62
CA SER A 8 6.43 -1.60 16.90
C SER A 8 6.13 -1.78 15.41
N GLY A 9 7.17 -1.97 14.58
CA GLY A 9 6.99 -2.28 13.17
C GLY A 9 6.24 -3.59 12.91
N SER A 10 6.36 -4.60 13.79
CA SER A 10 5.54 -5.81 13.69
C SER A 10 4.08 -5.56 14.06
N THR A 11 3.82 -4.71 15.05
CA THR A 11 2.44 -4.32 15.41
C THR A 11 1.76 -3.60 14.25
N LEU A 12 2.43 -2.61 13.63
CA LEU A 12 1.90 -1.94 12.44
C LEU A 12 1.64 -2.92 11.28
N LYS A 13 2.52 -3.92 11.07
CA LYS A 13 2.30 -4.95 10.05
C LYS A 13 1.08 -5.80 10.34
N ILE A 14 0.90 -6.22 11.60
CA ILE A 14 -0.28 -7.01 12.00
C ILE A 14 -1.56 -6.20 11.79
N MET A 15 -1.57 -4.92 12.17
CA MET A 15 -2.71 -4.03 11.92
C MET A 15 -3.00 -3.91 10.43
N ALA A 16 -1.97 -3.70 9.60
CA ALA A 16 -2.14 -3.64 8.14
C ALA A 16 -2.67 -4.95 7.56
N LEU A 17 -2.25 -6.13 8.06
CA LEU A 17 -2.80 -7.42 7.65
C LEU A 17 -4.28 -7.56 8.02
N ILE A 18 -4.67 -7.12 9.23
CA ILE A 18 -6.07 -7.15 9.67
C ILE A 18 -6.94 -6.24 8.78
N PHE A 19 -6.50 -5.01 8.55
CA PHE A 19 -7.22 -4.08 7.67
C PHE A 19 -7.33 -4.60 6.24
N MET A 20 -6.27 -5.20 5.71
CA MET A 20 -6.27 -5.82 4.39
C MET A 20 -7.19 -7.04 4.32
N LEU A 21 -7.23 -7.88 5.36
CA LEU A 21 -8.16 -9.01 5.43
C LEU A 21 -9.61 -8.52 5.44
N ILE A 22 -9.92 -7.48 6.21
CA ILE A 22 -11.24 -6.86 6.25
C ILE A 22 -11.62 -6.32 4.86
N ASP A 23 -10.73 -5.59 4.20
CA ASP A 23 -10.95 -5.06 2.85
C ASP A 23 -11.26 -6.17 1.83
N HIS A 24 -10.39 -7.19 1.80
CA HIS A 24 -10.54 -8.28 0.83
C HIS A 24 -11.73 -9.19 1.13
N THR A 25 -12.08 -9.38 2.41
CA THR A 25 -13.33 -10.08 2.77
C THR A 25 -14.53 -9.31 2.21
N ALA A 26 -14.57 -7.99 2.40
CA ALA A 26 -15.64 -7.17 1.82
C ALA A 26 -15.61 -7.22 0.29
N ALA A 27 -14.44 -7.15 -0.34
CA ALA A 27 -14.33 -7.10 -1.80
C ALA A 27 -14.66 -8.42 -2.51
N ILE A 28 -14.41 -9.56 -1.86
CA ILE A 28 -14.49 -10.88 -2.50
C ILE A 28 -15.72 -11.67 -2.07
N VAL A 29 -16.05 -11.66 -0.75
CA VAL A 29 -17.12 -12.50 -0.19
C VAL A 29 -18.48 -11.79 -0.21
N PHE A 30 -18.53 -10.49 0.08
CA PHE A 30 -19.79 -9.76 0.17
C PHE A 30 -20.55 -9.60 -1.17
N PRO A 31 -19.89 -9.32 -2.32
CA PRO A 31 -20.61 -9.12 -3.58
C PRO A 31 -21.49 -10.30 -3.99
N PRO A 32 -21.04 -11.56 -4.00
CA PRO A 32 -21.92 -12.68 -4.34
C PRO A 32 -23.06 -12.88 -3.33
N VAL A 33 -22.82 -12.62 -2.04
CA VAL A 33 -23.87 -12.68 -1.01
C VAL A 33 -24.93 -11.61 -1.24
N LEU A 34 -24.52 -10.35 -1.41
CA LEU A 34 -25.43 -9.22 -1.61
C LEU A 34 -26.20 -9.31 -2.93
N ALA A 35 -25.58 -9.86 -3.98
CA ALA A 35 -26.23 -10.07 -5.28
C ALA A 35 -27.43 -11.01 -5.19
N ARG A 36 -27.43 -12.02 -4.30
CA ARG A 36 -28.58 -12.89 -4.05
C ARG A 36 -29.82 -12.14 -3.54
N TYR A 37 -29.62 -10.97 -2.96
CA TYR A 37 -30.67 -10.10 -2.44
C TYR A 37 -30.95 -8.90 -3.37
N GLY A 38 -30.46 -8.95 -4.62
CA GLY A 38 -30.69 -7.92 -5.63
C GLY A 38 -29.79 -6.68 -5.52
N ILE A 39 -28.79 -6.70 -4.62
CA ILE A 39 -27.81 -5.60 -4.49
C ILE A 39 -26.61 -5.90 -5.38
N THR A 40 -26.59 -5.28 -6.56
CA THR A 40 -25.53 -5.47 -7.57
C THR A 40 -24.66 -4.23 -7.78
N SER A 41 -25.03 -3.08 -7.20
CA SER A 41 -24.25 -1.84 -7.29
C SER A 41 -23.41 -1.64 -6.03
N PHE A 42 -22.08 -1.58 -6.20
CA PHE A 42 -21.09 -1.45 -5.13
C PHE A 42 -20.32 -0.13 -5.19
N GLY A 43 -20.74 0.78 -6.07
CA GLY A 43 -20.14 2.11 -6.27
C GLY A 43 -20.51 3.13 -5.19
N ASN A 44 -20.36 4.41 -5.54
CA ASN A 44 -20.84 5.51 -4.70
C ASN A 44 -22.37 5.53 -4.73
N ILE A 45 -22.98 5.34 -3.58
CA ILE A 45 -24.41 5.27 -3.41
C ILE A 45 -24.89 6.56 -2.74
N SER A 46 -26.01 7.09 -3.19
CA SER A 46 -26.64 8.26 -2.57
C SER A 46 -27.05 7.94 -1.13
N MET A 47 -27.09 8.95 -0.28
CA MET A 47 -27.54 8.82 1.12
C MET A 47 -28.99 8.31 1.17
N GLU A 48 -29.82 8.73 0.21
CA GLU A 48 -31.23 8.30 0.08
C GLU A 48 -31.37 6.81 -0.19
N TYR A 49 -30.52 6.28 -1.10
CA TYR A 49 -30.48 4.84 -1.37
C TYR A 49 -30.02 4.04 -0.14
N MET A 50 -29.03 4.55 0.60
CA MET A 50 -28.57 3.95 1.85
C MET A 50 -29.67 3.91 2.91
N GLN A 51 -30.42 5.00 3.08
CA GLN A 51 -31.55 5.05 4.01
C GLN A 51 -32.65 4.05 3.62
N GLY A 52 -32.96 3.95 2.34
CA GLY A 52 -33.90 2.95 1.81
C GLY A 52 -33.45 1.51 2.10
N LEU A 53 -32.16 1.21 1.92
CA LEU A 53 -31.61 -0.11 2.24
C LEU A 53 -31.66 -0.42 3.75
N VAL A 54 -31.34 0.55 4.60
CA VAL A 54 -31.41 0.38 6.06
C VAL A 54 -32.86 0.15 6.51
N ALA A 55 -33.83 0.86 5.91
CA ALA A 55 -35.24 0.67 6.17
C ALA A 55 -35.75 -0.72 5.70
N ALA A 56 -35.08 -1.35 4.72
CA ALA A 56 -35.36 -2.72 4.26
C ALA A 56 -34.90 -3.83 5.23
N GLY A 57 -34.31 -3.48 6.39
CA GLY A 57 -33.98 -4.43 7.44
C GLY A 57 -32.53 -4.97 7.40
N SER A 58 -32.37 -6.27 7.72
CA SER A 58 -31.05 -6.89 7.95
C SER A 58 -30.10 -6.84 6.75
N ILE A 59 -30.63 -6.85 5.53
CA ILE A 59 -29.84 -6.79 4.28
C ILE A 59 -29.22 -5.41 4.11
N GLY A 60 -29.96 -4.35 4.45
CA GLY A 60 -29.43 -3.00 4.45
C GLY A 60 -28.24 -2.83 5.39
N TRP A 61 -28.33 -3.40 6.59
CA TRP A 61 -27.22 -3.41 7.55
C TRP A 61 -26.01 -4.19 7.04
N LEU A 62 -26.23 -5.32 6.35
CA LEU A 62 -25.12 -6.06 5.72
C LEU A 62 -24.39 -5.21 4.67
N TYR A 63 -25.14 -4.44 3.89
CA TYR A 63 -24.55 -3.50 2.93
C TYR A 63 -23.81 -2.35 3.61
N VAL A 64 -24.34 -1.79 4.71
CA VAL A 64 -23.64 -0.77 5.51
C VAL A 64 -22.33 -1.34 6.04
N LEU A 65 -22.34 -2.56 6.59
CA LEU A 65 -21.13 -3.25 7.04
C LEU A 65 -20.11 -3.41 5.90
N TYR A 66 -20.55 -3.81 4.71
CA TYR A 66 -19.72 -3.88 3.51
C TYR A 66 -19.02 -2.52 3.23
N GLN A 67 -19.78 -1.42 3.26
CA GLN A 67 -19.23 -0.08 3.00
C GLN A 67 -18.23 0.34 4.06
N ILE A 68 -18.48 0.10 5.35
CA ILE A 68 -17.56 0.38 6.44
C ILE A 68 -16.25 -0.41 6.26
N MET A 69 -16.36 -1.73 6.01
CA MET A 69 -15.21 -2.60 5.80
C MET A 69 -14.37 -2.15 4.60
N ARG A 70 -15.02 -1.82 3.47
CA ARG A 70 -14.38 -1.51 2.21
C ARG A 70 -13.82 -0.09 2.14
N ARG A 71 -14.57 0.91 2.63
CA ARG A 71 -14.28 2.33 2.44
C ARG A 71 -13.64 3.02 3.63
N ILE A 72 -13.70 2.40 4.81
CA ILE A 72 -13.10 2.98 6.02
C ILE A 72 -11.94 2.10 6.48
N LEU A 73 -12.22 0.88 6.96
CA LEU A 73 -11.22 0.04 7.58
C LEU A 73 -10.17 -0.49 6.57
N GLY A 74 -10.63 -0.92 5.40
CA GLY A 74 -9.75 -1.48 4.37
C GLY A 74 -8.72 -0.48 3.85
N ARG A 75 -9.10 0.81 3.77
CA ARG A 75 -8.21 1.86 3.27
C ARG A 75 -7.01 2.16 4.16
N LEU A 76 -7.04 1.73 5.40
CA LEU A 76 -5.95 1.95 6.36
C LEU A 76 -4.72 1.07 6.09
N ALA A 77 -4.85 -0.01 5.35
CA ALA A 77 -3.77 -0.97 5.13
C ALA A 77 -2.62 -0.42 4.28
N PHE A 78 -2.94 0.15 3.12
CA PHE A 78 -1.94 0.51 2.11
C PHE A 78 -0.98 1.62 2.55
N PRO A 79 -1.40 2.72 3.21
CA PRO A 79 -0.46 3.72 3.74
C PRO A 79 0.54 3.13 4.73
N ILE A 80 0.10 2.19 5.59
CA ILE A 80 0.99 1.50 6.53
C ILE A 80 2.03 0.67 5.77
N TYR A 81 1.63 -0.02 4.67
CA TYR A 81 2.59 -0.76 3.85
C TYR A 81 3.58 0.16 3.13
N CYS A 82 3.15 1.29 2.58
CA CYS A 82 4.04 2.29 1.97
C CYS A 82 5.04 2.82 2.99
N PHE A 83 4.58 3.17 4.19
CA PHE A 83 5.44 3.61 5.29
C PHE A 83 6.45 2.52 5.69
N LEU A 84 6.00 1.29 5.90
CA LEU A 84 6.86 0.17 6.27
C LEU A 84 7.83 -0.25 5.14
N LEU A 85 7.50 0.01 3.88
CA LEU A 85 8.40 -0.17 2.74
C LEU A 85 9.59 0.76 2.85
N VAL A 86 9.34 2.05 3.11
CA VAL A 86 10.39 3.08 3.28
C VAL A 86 11.25 2.78 4.51
N GLU A 87 10.64 2.46 5.66
CA GLU A 87 11.35 2.04 6.87
C GLU A 87 12.18 0.78 6.63
N GLY A 88 11.65 -0.17 5.87
CA GLY A 88 12.36 -1.39 5.49
C GLY A 88 13.55 -1.12 4.58
N PHE A 89 13.43 -0.18 3.65
CA PHE A 89 14.51 0.25 2.78
C PHE A 89 15.67 0.89 3.57
N GLU A 90 15.37 1.80 4.49
CA GLU A 90 16.38 2.47 5.34
C GLU A 90 17.12 1.49 6.26
N ARG A 91 16.46 0.40 6.69
CA ARG A 91 17.01 -0.54 7.67
C ARG A 91 17.55 -1.83 7.07
N THR A 92 17.42 -2.04 5.77
CA THR A 92 17.87 -3.29 5.15
C THR A 92 19.37 -3.26 4.87
N GLY A 93 20.09 -4.28 5.32
CA GLY A 93 21.48 -4.51 4.92
C GLY A 93 21.65 -5.07 3.50
N ASN A 94 20.54 -5.47 2.84
CA ASN A 94 20.59 -6.04 1.49
C ASN A 94 19.33 -5.68 0.68
N ARG A 95 19.44 -4.59 -0.08
CA ARG A 95 18.37 -4.06 -0.95
C ARG A 95 17.99 -5.07 -2.06
N ARG A 96 18.96 -5.80 -2.62
CA ARG A 96 18.71 -6.82 -3.67
C ARG A 96 17.84 -7.96 -3.14
N LYS A 97 18.15 -8.49 -1.95
CA LYS A 97 17.33 -9.54 -1.31
C LYS A 97 15.95 -9.01 -0.94
N TYR A 98 15.80 -7.71 -0.65
CA TYR A 98 14.50 -7.11 -0.36
C TYR A 98 13.64 -7.03 -1.63
N ALA A 99 14.18 -6.45 -2.71
CA ALA A 99 13.51 -6.39 -4.01
C ALA A 99 13.17 -7.81 -4.55
N GLY A 100 14.11 -8.76 -4.46
CA GLY A 100 13.88 -10.13 -4.89
C GLY A 100 12.73 -10.84 -4.16
N ARG A 101 12.53 -10.54 -2.85
CA ARG A 101 11.36 -11.06 -2.12
C ARG A 101 10.06 -10.44 -2.60
N LEU A 102 10.00 -9.13 -2.80
CA LEU A 102 8.80 -8.47 -3.33
C LEU A 102 8.46 -9.01 -4.72
N PHE A 103 9.45 -9.17 -5.58
CA PHE A 103 9.28 -9.73 -6.91
C PHE A 103 8.75 -11.17 -6.86
N LEU A 104 9.36 -12.03 -6.05
CA LEU A 104 8.92 -13.42 -5.89
C LEU A 104 7.46 -13.50 -5.42
N PHE A 105 7.09 -12.70 -4.41
CA PHE A 105 5.73 -12.70 -3.91
C PHE A 105 4.74 -11.96 -4.81
N ALA A 106 5.18 -11.03 -5.65
CA ALA A 106 4.38 -10.49 -6.74
C ALA A 106 3.95 -11.62 -7.70
N LEU A 107 4.91 -12.46 -8.12
CA LEU A 107 4.62 -13.59 -9.01
C LEU A 107 3.73 -14.67 -8.35
N ILE A 108 4.03 -15.06 -7.11
CA ILE A 108 3.24 -16.06 -6.37
C ILE A 108 1.80 -15.57 -6.15
N SER A 109 1.63 -14.27 -5.92
CA SER A 109 0.31 -13.68 -5.61
C SER A 109 -0.56 -13.46 -6.84
N GLU A 110 0.01 -13.52 -8.05
CA GLU A 110 -0.70 -13.21 -9.29
C GLU A 110 -1.90 -14.15 -9.52
N ILE A 111 -1.70 -15.45 -9.36
CA ILE A 111 -2.78 -16.44 -9.53
C ILE A 111 -3.88 -16.27 -8.47
N PRO A 112 -3.60 -16.25 -7.14
CA PRO A 112 -4.62 -15.98 -6.14
C PRO A 112 -5.34 -14.65 -6.33
N PHE A 113 -4.63 -13.60 -6.73
CA PHE A 113 -5.19 -12.28 -6.98
C PHE A 113 -6.17 -12.30 -8.17
N ASN A 114 -5.76 -12.87 -9.30
CA ASN A 114 -6.59 -12.98 -10.49
C ASN A 114 -7.83 -13.85 -10.25
N LEU A 115 -7.69 -14.97 -9.55
CA LEU A 115 -8.83 -15.82 -9.15
C LEU A 115 -9.82 -15.03 -8.29
N ALA A 116 -9.32 -14.31 -7.28
CA ALA A 116 -10.16 -13.60 -6.31
C ALA A 116 -10.93 -12.40 -6.92
N PHE A 117 -10.29 -11.64 -7.81
CA PHE A 117 -10.86 -10.39 -8.34
C PHE A 117 -11.37 -10.49 -9.78
N ARG A 118 -10.92 -11.47 -10.55
CA ARG A 118 -11.24 -11.63 -11.98
C ARG A 118 -11.92 -12.96 -12.32
N GLY A 119 -11.90 -13.93 -11.40
CA GLY A 119 -12.40 -15.28 -11.63
C GLY A 119 -11.61 -16.10 -12.65
N LYS A 120 -10.40 -15.65 -13.02
CA LYS A 120 -9.49 -16.30 -13.98
C LYS A 120 -8.13 -16.52 -13.32
N ALA A 121 -7.43 -17.60 -13.69
CA ALA A 121 -6.09 -17.88 -13.15
C ALA A 121 -5.02 -16.90 -13.69
N PHE A 122 -5.18 -16.45 -14.93
CA PHE A 122 -4.24 -15.55 -15.60
C PHE A 122 -4.99 -14.38 -16.22
N ASP A 123 -4.70 -13.17 -15.77
CA ASP A 123 -5.21 -11.92 -16.32
C ASP A 123 -4.15 -10.81 -16.14
N ALA A 124 -3.47 -10.46 -17.24
CA ALA A 124 -2.44 -9.42 -17.22
C ALA A 124 -3.01 -7.99 -17.24
N SER A 125 -4.34 -7.83 -17.22
CA SER A 125 -4.97 -6.51 -17.31
C SER A 125 -4.84 -5.67 -16.05
N TYR A 126 -4.47 -6.26 -14.90
CA TYR A 126 -4.33 -5.56 -13.64
C TYR A 126 -3.37 -6.32 -12.71
N GLN A 127 -2.38 -5.64 -12.14
CA GLN A 127 -1.33 -6.26 -11.34
C GLN A 127 -1.56 -6.08 -9.84
N ASN A 128 -1.18 -7.07 -9.05
CA ASN A 128 -1.33 -7.06 -7.60
C ASN A 128 -0.43 -6.01 -6.91
N VAL A 129 -0.75 -5.68 -5.65
CA VAL A 129 -0.10 -4.63 -4.86
C VAL A 129 1.41 -4.83 -4.65
N PHE A 130 1.92 -6.06 -4.70
CA PHE A 130 3.37 -6.28 -4.59
C PHE A 130 4.14 -5.70 -5.77
N VAL A 131 3.53 -5.61 -6.97
CA VAL A 131 4.15 -4.95 -8.13
C VAL A 131 4.29 -3.45 -7.85
N THR A 132 3.26 -2.79 -7.31
CA THR A 132 3.33 -1.37 -6.90
C THR A 132 4.42 -1.13 -5.86
N LEU A 133 4.46 -1.97 -4.82
CA LEU A 133 5.47 -1.87 -3.76
C LEU A 133 6.89 -2.14 -4.29
N LEU A 134 7.05 -3.07 -5.22
CA LEU A 134 8.33 -3.35 -5.88
C LEU A 134 8.80 -2.15 -6.70
N LEU A 135 7.93 -1.57 -7.53
CA LEU A 135 8.24 -0.38 -8.32
C LEU A 135 8.62 0.79 -7.42
N GLY A 136 7.85 1.03 -6.34
CA GLY A 136 8.18 2.04 -5.33
C GLY A 136 9.54 1.80 -4.67
N LEU A 137 9.87 0.54 -4.32
CA LEU A 137 11.17 0.18 -3.77
C LEU A 137 12.31 0.41 -4.76
N LEU A 138 12.14 0.04 -6.02
CA LEU A 138 13.13 0.25 -7.08
C LEU A 138 13.34 1.73 -7.34
N MET A 139 12.28 2.53 -7.35
CA MET A 139 12.35 3.99 -7.48
C MET A 139 13.24 4.61 -6.40
N ILE A 140 12.93 4.36 -5.12
CA ILE A 140 13.71 4.95 -4.02
C ILE A 140 15.15 4.41 -3.99
N TRP A 141 15.37 3.17 -4.42
CA TRP A 141 16.72 2.62 -4.55
C TRP A 141 17.51 3.29 -5.67
N MET A 142 16.91 3.54 -6.84
CA MET A 142 17.56 4.28 -7.92
C MET A 142 17.89 5.72 -7.53
N MET A 143 16.94 6.43 -6.87
CA MET A 143 17.18 7.78 -6.36
C MET A 143 18.38 7.82 -5.38
N GLU A 144 18.45 6.85 -4.45
CA GLU A 144 19.59 6.82 -3.49
C GLU A 144 20.91 6.49 -4.20
N ALA A 145 20.92 5.56 -5.15
CA ALA A 145 22.12 5.22 -5.91
C ALA A 145 22.65 6.41 -6.74
N VAL A 146 21.75 7.19 -7.32
CA VAL A 146 22.10 8.45 -8.03
C VAL A 146 22.70 9.43 -7.06
N ARG A 147 22.05 9.69 -5.93
CA ARG A 147 22.55 10.62 -4.91
C ARG A 147 23.92 10.20 -4.36
N GLU A 148 24.15 8.90 -4.13
CA GLU A 148 25.44 8.36 -3.71
C GLU A 148 26.55 8.64 -4.74
N ARG A 149 26.27 8.45 -6.05
CA ARG A 149 27.21 8.75 -7.14
C ARG A 149 27.53 10.23 -7.25
N PHE A 150 26.53 11.10 -7.19
CA PHE A 150 26.76 12.56 -7.25
C PHE A 150 27.56 13.04 -6.05
N ARG A 151 27.30 12.55 -4.84
CA ARG A 151 28.07 12.88 -3.64
C ARG A 151 29.52 12.39 -3.72
N ALA A 152 29.75 11.20 -4.27
CA ALA A 152 31.11 10.70 -4.48
C ALA A 152 31.87 11.60 -5.45
N HIS A 153 31.27 11.95 -6.59
CA HIS A 153 31.90 12.84 -7.58
C HIS A 153 32.16 14.26 -7.06
N ALA A 154 31.23 14.81 -6.26
CA ALA A 154 31.44 16.12 -5.63
C ALA A 154 32.62 16.12 -4.62
N ARG A 155 32.84 15.02 -3.88
CA ARG A 155 33.98 14.86 -2.98
C ARG A 155 35.32 14.81 -3.73
N GLU A 156 35.35 14.22 -4.93
CA GLU A 156 36.55 14.14 -5.77
C GLU A 156 36.94 15.52 -6.35
N LYS A 157 35.98 16.40 -6.62
CA LYS A 157 36.19 17.72 -7.24
C LYS A 157 36.59 18.84 -6.25
N GLY A 158 36.43 18.61 -4.94
CA GLY A 158 36.75 19.63 -3.91
C GLY A 158 35.68 20.72 -3.74
N PRO A 159 35.90 21.71 -2.84
CA PRO A 159 34.93 22.77 -2.54
C PRO A 159 34.83 23.74 -3.73
N GLY A 160 33.76 23.68 -4.51
CA GLY A 160 33.52 24.53 -5.69
C GLY A 160 32.63 23.89 -6.75
N GLY A 161 32.17 22.68 -6.51
CA GLY A 161 31.31 21.95 -7.43
C GLY A 161 29.86 22.46 -7.42
N ASP A 162 29.63 23.69 -7.88
CA ASP A 162 28.32 24.29 -8.04
C ASP A 162 27.46 23.51 -9.04
N GLY A 163 26.23 23.17 -8.68
CA GLY A 163 25.21 22.63 -9.58
C GLY A 163 24.85 21.15 -9.44
N ALA A 164 25.35 20.45 -8.41
CA ALA A 164 24.98 19.06 -8.16
C ALA A 164 23.49 18.92 -7.74
N ASP A 165 22.96 19.87 -6.96
CA ASP A 165 21.64 19.74 -6.33
C ASP A 165 20.49 19.76 -7.34
N TRP A 166 20.49 20.64 -8.33
CA TRP A 166 19.45 20.69 -9.36
C TRP A 166 19.50 19.46 -10.28
N LYS A 167 20.72 18.94 -10.58
CA LYS A 167 20.88 17.70 -11.38
C LYS A 167 20.34 16.50 -10.65
N ILE A 168 20.62 16.39 -9.34
CA ILE A 168 20.04 15.34 -8.48
C ILE A 168 18.50 15.44 -8.49
N LEU A 169 17.96 16.65 -8.31
CA LEU A 169 16.51 16.86 -8.31
C LEU A 169 15.90 16.52 -9.67
N ALA A 170 16.53 16.88 -10.77
CA ALA A 170 16.07 16.56 -12.12
C ALA A 170 16.06 15.04 -12.38
N VAL A 171 17.12 14.33 -11.97
CA VAL A 171 17.19 12.87 -12.13
C VAL A 171 16.20 12.18 -11.19
N ASP A 172 16.07 12.61 -9.94
CA ASP A 172 15.06 12.09 -9.01
C ASP A 172 13.64 12.29 -9.57
N GLY A 173 13.36 13.47 -10.16
CA GLY A 173 12.10 13.78 -10.83
C GLY A 173 11.85 12.88 -12.05
N ALA A 174 12.87 12.65 -12.87
CA ALA A 174 12.78 11.74 -14.01
C ALA A 174 12.51 10.29 -13.59
N VAL A 175 13.24 9.79 -12.59
CA VAL A 175 13.04 8.44 -12.03
C VAL A 175 11.63 8.30 -11.48
N PHE A 176 11.15 9.31 -10.75
CA PHE A 176 9.79 9.33 -10.21
C PHE A 176 8.74 9.27 -11.33
N LEU A 177 8.82 10.16 -12.32
CA LEU A 177 7.86 10.22 -13.42
C LEU A 177 7.84 8.93 -14.25
N LEU A 178 9.01 8.40 -14.59
CA LEU A 178 9.12 7.13 -15.33
C LEU A 178 8.52 5.96 -14.55
N THR A 179 8.74 5.91 -13.22
CA THR A 179 8.19 4.84 -12.40
C THR A 179 6.68 4.99 -12.23
N ALA A 180 6.17 6.21 -12.08
CA ALA A 180 4.73 6.47 -12.04
C ALA A 180 4.05 6.09 -13.36
N ALA A 181 4.64 6.47 -14.49
CA ALA A 181 4.17 6.08 -15.82
C ALA A 181 4.19 4.54 -16.01
N ALA A 182 5.24 3.86 -15.54
CA ALA A 182 5.32 2.40 -15.57
C ALA A 182 4.23 1.74 -14.73
N ALA A 183 3.93 2.28 -13.53
CA ALA A 183 2.88 1.76 -12.66
C ALA A 183 1.49 1.88 -13.30
N GLU A 184 1.21 3.01 -14.00
CA GLU A 184 -0.04 3.19 -14.75
C GLU A 184 -0.09 2.28 -15.99
N PHE A 185 0.99 2.20 -16.77
CA PHE A 185 1.06 1.35 -17.96
C PHE A 185 0.83 -0.13 -17.63
N LEU A 186 1.44 -0.61 -16.54
CA LEU A 186 1.25 -1.97 -16.04
C LEU A 186 -0.09 -2.17 -15.34
N ARG A 187 -0.86 -1.10 -15.14
CA ARG A 187 -2.13 -1.11 -14.39
C ARG A 187 -1.98 -1.76 -13.01
N CYS A 188 -0.96 -1.31 -12.28
CA CYS A 188 -0.71 -1.80 -10.93
C CYS A 188 -1.81 -1.36 -9.96
N ASP A 189 -2.09 -2.18 -8.96
CA ASP A 189 -2.94 -1.78 -7.84
C ASP A 189 -2.38 -0.50 -7.20
N TYR A 190 -3.21 0.52 -7.02
CA TYR A 190 -2.84 1.90 -6.67
C TYR A 190 -2.04 2.71 -7.72
N GLY A 191 -1.57 2.15 -8.83
CA GLY A 191 -0.95 2.87 -9.93
C GLY A 191 0.05 3.95 -9.52
N ALA A 192 -0.02 5.12 -10.16
CA ALA A 192 0.83 6.28 -9.86
C ALA A 192 0.62 6.80 -8.43
N HIS A 193 -0.57 6.69 -7.84
CA HIS A 193 -0.85 7.13 -6.46
C HIS A 193 0.03 6.38 -5.45
N GLY A 194 0.25 5.07 -5.65
CA GLY A 194 1.15 4.28 -4.83
C GLY A 194 2.60 4.74 -4.93
N ILE A 195 3.05 5.11 -6.12
CA ILE A 195 4.39 5.64 -6.37
C ILE A 195 4.55 7.03 -5.73
N ILE A 196 3.54 7.90 -5.85
CA ILE A 196 3.51 9.21 -5.17
C ILE A 196 3.62 9.04 -3.66
N ALA A 197 2.86 8.12 -3.09
CA ALA A 197 2.87 7.88 -1.65
C ALA A 197 4.25 7.40 -1.16
N VAL A 198 4.86 6.41 -1.82
CA VAL A 198 6.21 5.94 -1.48
C VAL A 198 7.24 7.04 -1.66
N GLY A 199 7.16 7.81 -2.76
CA GLY A 199 8.09 8.91 -3.05
C GLY A 199 8.04 10.01 -1.99
N LEU A 200 6.86 10.48 -1.62
CA LEU A 200 6.67 11.51 -0.59
C LEU A 200 7.10 11.02 0.80
N LEU A 201 6.71 9.80 1.19
CA LEU A 201 7.15 9.21 2.46
C LEU A 201 8.67 9.05 2.52
N TYR A 202 9.31 8.72 1.39
CA TYR A 202 10.77 8.63 1.30
C TYR A 202 11.44 10.00 1.33
N ALA A 203 10.90 11.00 0.62
CA ALA A 203 11.47 12.35 0.59
C ALA A 203 11.58 12.96 1.99
N PHE A 204 10.56 12.75 2.83
CA PHE A 204 10.49 13.29 4.19
C PHE A 204 10.87 12.29 5.31
N ARG A 205 11.49 11.17 4.98
CA ARG A 205 11.81 10.07 5.92
C ARG A 205 12.65 10.45 7.13
N ARG A 206 13.40 11.54 7.05
CA ARG A 206 14.27 12.03 8.15
C ARG A 206 13.53 12.86 9.20
N ASP A 207 12.37 13.38 8.86
CA ASP A 207 11.52 14.19 9.74
C ASP A 207 10.13 13.54 9.83
N ARG A 208 9.84 12.94 10.97
CA ARG A 208 8.59 12.18 11.18
C ARG A 208 7.35 13.04 10.99
N VAL A 209 7.37 14.28 11.46
CA VAL A 209 6.20 15.17 11.36
C VAL A 209 5.95 15.52 9.89
N LYS A 210 6.98 15.92 9.16
CA LYS A 210 6.87 16.21 7.72
C LYS A 210 6.48 14.96 6.94
N GLN A 211 7.01 13.78 7.30
CA GLN A 211 6.65 12.51 6.68
C GLN A 211 5.16 12.18 6.86
N MET A 212 4.60 12.41 8.05
CA MET A 212 3.17 12.22 8.30
C MET A 212 2.30 13.19 7.49
N ILE A 213 2.67 14.47 7.46
CA ILE A 213 1.97 15.49 6.68
C ILE A 213 2.02 15.13 5.19
N ALA A 214 3.21 14.81 4.67
CA ALA A 214 3.39 14.40 3.28
C ALA A 214 2.59 13.13 2.93
N GLY A 215 2.51 12.18 3.87
CA GLY A 215 1.67 11.01 3.73
C GLY A 215 0.18 11.35 3.69
N CYS A 216 -0.31 12.21 4.55
CA CYS A 216 -1.70 12.69 4.49
C CYS A 216 -2.01 13.37 3.15
N VAL A 217 -1.09 14.19 2.63
CA VAL A 217 -1.22 14.82 1.30
C VAL A 217 -1.25 13.76 0.20
N ALA A 218 -0.37 12.76 0.27
CA ALA A 218 -0.32 11.67 -0.72
C ALA A 218 -1.62 10.87 -0.80
N PHE A 219 -2.36 10.76 0.30
CA PHE A 219 -3.62 10.01 0.40
C PHE A 219 -4.86 10.90 0.46
N PHE A 220 -4.75 12.19 0.11
CA PHE A 220 -5.89 13.12 0.13
C PHE A 220 -7.06 12.66 -0.78
N TRP A 221 -6.77 11.97 -1.86
CA TRP A 221 -7.76 11.37 -2.77
C TRP A 221 -8.56 10.21 -2.15
N GLU A 222 -8.04 9.60 -1.06
CA GLU A 222 -8.70 8.54 -0.30
C GLU A 222 -8.71 8.96 1.18
N PHE A 223 -9.63 9.87 1.52
CA PHE A 223 -9.66 10.56 2.81
C PHE A 223 -9.53 9.63 4.03
N THR A 224 -10.22 8.48 4.00
CA THR A 224 -10.19 7.53 5.11
C THR A 224 -8.81 6.89 5.32
N ALA A 225 -8.01 6.76 4.27
CA ALA A 225 -6.64 6.26 4.36
C ALA A 225 -5.73 7.14 5.22
N MET A 226 -6.02 8.45 5.32
CA MET A 226 -5.25 9.38 6.14
C MET A 226 -5.26 9.02 7.64
N PHE A 227 -6.31 8.37 8.13
CA PHE A 227 -6.38 7.94 9.54
C PHE A 227 -5.32 6.91 9.90
N SER A 228 -4.71 6.23 8.93
CA SER A 228 -3.57 5.33 9.18
C SER A 228 -2.36 6.05 9.77
N PHE A 229 -2.22 7.36 9.49
CA PHE A 229 -1.10 8.16 10.01
C PHE A 229 -1.19 8.41 11.52
N VAL A 230 -2.35 8.22 12.14
CA VAL A 230 -2.47 8.17 13.61
C VAL A 230 -1.67 7.00 14.17
N PHE A 231 -1.79 5.81 13.58
CA PHE A 231 -1.03 4.62 13.98
C PHE A 231 0.45 4.75 13.62
N ILE A 232 0.77 5.28 12.44
CA ILE A 232 2.15 5.55 12.01
C ILE A 232 2.82 6.55 12.94
N GLY A 233 2.10 7.57 13.43
CA GLY A 233 2.59 8.53 14.39
C GLY A 233 2.99 7.93 15.75
N CYS A 234 2.36 6.81 16.13
CA CYS A 234 2.71 6.05 17.34
C CYS A 234 3.89 5.09 17.15
N TYR A 235 4.50 5.01 15.98
CA TYR A 235 5.62 4.11 15.71
C TYR A 235 6.87 4.50 16.48
N ASN A 236 7.40 3.56 17.27
CA ASN A 236 8.53 3.77 18.18
C ASN A 236 9.92 3.50 17.56
N GLY A 237 9.99 3.25 16.27
CA GLY A 237 11.25 2.93 15.62
C GLY A 237 11.77 1.51 15.84
N LYS A 238 11.11 0.67 16.64
CA LYS A 238 11.55 -0.71 16.93
C LYS A 238 10.93 -1.69 15.95
N ARG A 239 11.69 -2.71 15.56
CA ARG A 239 11.25 -3.72 14.60
C ARG A 239 10.11 -4.60 15.14
N GLY A 240 10.17 -4.97 16.43
CA GLY A 240 9.29 -5.95 17.03
C GLY A 240 9.59 -7.40 16.60
N ILE A 241 8.58 -8.27 16.58
CA ILE A 241 8.70 -9.72 16.34
C ILE A 241 9.17 -10.02 14.90
N ARG A 242 10.01 -11.05 14.74
CA ARG A 242 10.61 -11.43 13.45
C ARG A 242 9.73 -12.45 12.69
N LEU A 243 8.57 -12.06 12.20
CA LEU A 243 7.64 -12.91 11.43
C LEU A 243 7.72 -12.62 9.91
N LYS A 244 8.93 -12.54 9.37
CA LYS A 244 9.19 -12.03 8.01
C LYS A 244 8.40 -12.75 6.91
N TYR A 245 8.47 -14.07 6.84
CA TYR A 245 7.83 -14.84 5.77
C TYR A 245 6.32 -14.95 5.93
N ILE A 246 5.81 -14.93 7.14
CA ILE A 246 4.37 -14.94 7.41
C ILE A 246 3.70 -13.72 6.78
N PHE A 247 4.32 -12.54 6.90
CA PHE A 247 3.77 -11.32 6.30
C PHE A 247 3.71 -11.35 4.76
N TYR A 248 4.63 -12.04 4.10
CA TYR A 248 4.59 -12.19 2.65
C TYR A 248 3.60 -13.27 2.21
N LEU A 249 3.60 -14.43 2.90
CA LEU A 249 2.76 -15.56 2.55
C LEU A 249 1.27 -15.30 2.82
N PHE A 250 0.98 -14.45 3.81
CA PHE A 250 -0.40 -14.11 4.16
C PHE A 250 -1.17 -13.56 2.97
N TYR A 251 -0.54 -12.71 2.13
CA TYR A 251 -1.23 -12.08 1.01
C TYR A 251 -1.78 -13.08 -0.02
N PRO A 252 -1.00 -13.97 -0.63
CA PRO A 252 -1.56 -14.97 -1.54
C PRO A 252 -2.47 -15.98 -0.83
N ALA A 253 -2.16 -16.36 0.42
CA ALA A 253 -2.91 -17.38 1.14
C ALA A 253 -4.35 -16.91 1.48
N HIS A 254 -4.51 -15.67 2.03
CA HIS A 254 -5.85 -15.20 2.36
C HIS A 254 -6.70 -14.91 1.13
N LEU A 255 -6.09 -14.42 0.01
CA LEU A 255 -6.83 -14.22 -1.24
C LEU A 255 -7.39 -15.55 -1.78
N LEU A 256 -6.57 -16.61 -1.76
CA LEU A 256 -7.03 -17.93 -2.18
C LEU A 256 -8.13 -18.47 -1.25
N ALA A 257 -7.96 -18.31 0.08
CA ALA A 257 -8.95 -18.72 1.05
C ALA A 257 -10.29 -17.98 0.85
N LEU A 258 -10.26 -16.66 0.68
CA LEU A 258 -11.46 -15.85 0.43
C LEU A 258 -12.12 -16.17 -0.89
N TYR A 259 -11.35 -16.46 -1.95
CA TYR A 259 -11.86 -16.94 -3.22
C TYR A 259 -12.65 -18.26 -3.06
N LEU A 260 -12.07 -19.22 -2.35
CA LEU A 260 -12.74 -20.51 -2.09
C LEU A 260 -14.02 -20.33 -1.26
N ILE A 261 -13.99 -19.47 -0.22
CA ILE A 261 -15.19 -19.14 0.56
C ILE A 261 -16.26 -18.51 -0.34
N ALA A 262 -15.90 -17.54 -1.18
CA ALA A 262 -16.84 -16.87 -2.07
C ALA A 262 -17.48 -17.82 -3.10
N ARG A 263 -16.86 -18.96 -3.40
CA ARG A 263 -17.41 -20.01 -4.28
C ARG A 263 -18.43 -20.91 -3.56
N CYS A 264 -18.40 -20.91 -2.22
CA CYS A 264 -19.31 -21.71 -1.40
C CYS A 264 -20.56 -20.93 -0.93
N VAL A 265 -20.51 -19.61 -0.96
CA VAL A 265 -21.61 -18.69 -0.60
C VAL A 265 -22.31 -18.16 -1.82
#